data_3a900b9513f6601ceca66aa542af6611
#
_entry.id   3a900b9513f6601ceca66aa542af6611
#
_cell.length_a   1.000
_cell.length_b   1.000
_cell.length_c   1.000
_cell.angle_alpha   90.00
_cell.angle_beta   90.00
_cell.angle_gamma   90.00
#
_symmetry.space_group_name_H-M   'P 1'
#
loop_
_entity.id
_entity.type
_entity.pdbx_description
1 polymer ?
#
loop_
_entity_poly.entity_id
_entity_poly.type
_entity_poly.pdbx_seq_one_letter_code
_entity_poly.pdbx_strand_id
1 'polypeptide(L)'
;GELTHIFSDTGTSWLRFGDCDATRRPSDPLLNGQGVLAAVKLCGQTPTAAAAPFYQNGVKRRSEFGPDFVAYHADQGNIGLTQRFSIDRTAPVERCELIVRNRTALKAVAQVLIYFEPVLARDSDYAAHPAFSKLFVTGERDPAADAVVFVRRRREGGEGPCLCAGFAGREAFECGLRREDMTPYPDGLENLLQFDALPFNGG
;
A
#
# COMPACT_ATOMS: atom_id res chain seq x y z
N GLY A 1 -11.04 6.41 17.59
CA GLY A 1 -11.08 7.26 16.40
C GLY A 1 -11.81 6.55 15.28
N GLU A 2 -12.27 7.30 14.29
CA GLU A 2 -13.00 6.71 13.15
C GLU A 2 -12.05 5.98 12.19
N LEU A 3 -10.77 6.40 12.11
CA LEU A 3 -9.75 5.73 11.31
C LEU A 3 -9.16 4.55 12.09
N THR A 4 -9.19 3.38 11.47
CA THR A 4 -8.67 2.13 12.04
C THR A 4 -7.89 1.37 10.98
N HIS A 5 -6.68 0.93 11.28
CA HIS A 5 -5.93 0.00 10.44
C HIS A 5 -5.74 -1.32 11.19
N ILE A 6 -6.12 -2.41 10.57
CA ILE A 6 -6.03 -3.76 11.12
C ILE A 6 -4.85 -4.45 10.43
N PHE A 7 -3.99 -5.11 11.23
CA PHE A 7 -2.76 -5.74 10.77
C PHE A 7 -2.65 -7.18 11.25
N SER A 8 -2.10 -8.05 10.41
CA SER A 8 -1.56 -9.36 10.82
C SER A 8 -0.05 -9.27 11.05
N ASP A 9 0.51 -10.29 11.65
CA ASP A 9 1.96 -10.46 11.86
C ASP A 9 2.74 -10.62 10.54
N THR A 10 2.09 -11.14 9.50
CA THR A 10 2.67 -11.31 8.15
C THR A 10 2.62 -10.05 7.29
N GLY A 11 1.84 -9.04 7.71
CA GLY A 11 1.69 -7.77 6.98
C GLY A 11 0.41 -7.65 6.16
N THR A 12 -0.45 -8.66 6.20
CA THR A 12 -1.82 -8.51 5.70
C THR A 12 -2.53 -7.45 6.50
N SER A 13 -3.16 -6.48 5.81
CA SER A 13 -3.79 -5.36 6.50
C SER A 13 -4.91 -4.72 5.69
N TRP A 14 -5.79 -3.96 6.36
CA TRP A 14 -6.75 -3.10 5.68
C TRP A 14 -7.10 -1.89 6.53
N LEU A 15 -7.26 -0.75 5.85
CA LEU A 15 -7.59 0.54 6.43
C LEU A 15 -9.09 0.78 6.33
N ARG A 16 -9.70 1.29 7.40
CA ARG A 16 -11.12 1.62 7.52
C ARG A 16 -11.32 3.04 8.06
N PHE A 17 -12.36 3.68 7.59
CA PHE A 17 -12.89 4.90 8.17
C PHE A 17 -14.38 4.71 8.47
N GLY A 18 -14.74 4.65 9.75
CA GLY A 18 -16.09 4.28 10.17
C GLY A 18 -16.49 2.89 9.68
N ASP A 19 -17.55 2.80 8.89
CA ASP A 19 -18.06 1.57 8.27
C ASP A 19 -17.55 1.35 6.83
N CYS A 20 -16.73 2.29 6.32
CA CYS A 20 -16.15 2.24 4.99
C CYS A 20 -14.75 1.63 5.03
N ASP A 21 -14.51 0.56 4.29
CA ASP A 21 -13.16 0.05 4.03
C ASP A 21 -12.48 0.95 2.99
N ALA A 22 -11.44 1.67 3.40
CA ALA A 22 -10.68 2.55 2.52
C ALA A 22 -9.80 1.74 1.57
N THR A 23 -9.18 0.66 2.08
CA THR A 23 -8.43 -0.30 1.28
C THR A 23 -9.09 -1.67 1.32
N ARG A 24 -8.71 -2.53 0.37
CA ARG A 24 -9.31 -3.86 0.23
C ARG A 24 -9.10 -4.69 1.50
N ARG A 25 -10.20 -5.20 2.04
CA ARG A 25 -10.18 -6.20 3.10
C ARG A 25 -9.85 -7.58 2.50
N PRO A 26 -8.93 -8.36 3.07
CA PRO A 26 -8.69 -9.73 2.65
C PRO A 26 -9.90 -10.61 3.00
N SER A 27 -10.25 -11.53 2.10
CA SER A 27 -11.28 -12.55 2.38
C SER A 27 -10.80 -13.55 3.43
N ASP A 28 -9.52 -13.82 3.47
CA ASP A 28 -8.83 -14.59 4.50
C ASP A 28 -7.51 -13.88 4.87
N PRO A 29 -7.40 -13.34 6.09
CA PRO A 29 -6.19 -12.63 6.52
C PRO A 29 -4.91 -13.48 6.57
N LEU A 30 -5.03 -14.81 6.63
CA LEU A 30 -3.89 -15.72 6.68
C LEU A 30 -3.44 -16.18 5.30
N LEU A 31 -4.39 -16.39 4.39
CA LEU A 31 -4.13 -16.95 3.06
C LEU A 31 -3.99 -15.90 1.97
N ASN A 32 -4.72 -14.80 2.10
CA ASN A 32 -4.79 -13.75 1.07
C ASN A 32 -4.10 -12.48 1.57
N GLY A 33 -2.77 -12.44 1.46
CA GLY A 33 -1.99 -11.28 1.86
C GLY A 33 -2.33 -10.04 1.03
N GLN A 34 -3.07 -9.11 1.61
CA GLN A 34 -3.41 -7.81 1.05
C GLN A 34 -3.01 -6.73 2.04
N GLY A 35 -2.85 -5.50 1.57
CA GLY A 35 -2.53 -4.40 2.46
C GLY A 35 -1.72 -3.32 1.75
N VAL A 36 -1.08 -2.48 2.54
CA VAL A 36 -0.13 -1.49 2.05
C VAL A 36 1.25 -2.15 1.95
N LEU A 37 1.63 -2.49 0.73
CA LEU A 37 2.90 -3.14 0.45
C LEU A 37 4.00 -2.10 0.23
N ALA A 38 5.14 -2.25 0.89
CA ALA A 38 6.36 -1.53 0.58
C ALA A 38 7.44 -2.48 0.05
N ALA A 39 7.99 -2.15 -1.09
CA ALA A 39 9.14 -2.83 -1.68
C ALA A 39 10.25 -1.82 -2.02
N VAL A 40 11.49 -2.26 -1.97
CA VAL A 40 12.64 -1.43 -2.32
C VAL A 40 13.54 -2.19 -3.27
N LYS A 41 13.79 -1.62 -4.45
CA LYS A 41 14.80 -2.14 -5.38
C LYS A 41 16.13 -1.44 -5.11
N LEU A 42 17.12 -2.21 -4.71
CA LEU A 42 18.47 -1.72 -4.41
C LEU A 42 19.50 -2.81 -4.72
N CYS A 43 20.52 -2.47 -5.48
CA CYS A 43 21.63 -3.39 -5.82
C CYS A 43 21.16 -4.76 -6.37
N GLY A 44 20.16 -4.77 -7.23
CA GLY A 44 19.61 -6.00 -7.84
C GLY A 44 18.76 -6.87 -6.91
N GLN A 45 18.47 -6.42 -5.71
CA GLN A 45 17.58 -7.08 -4.76
C GLN A 45 16.30 -6.25 -4.58
N THR A 46 15.17 -6.92 -4.32
CA THR A 46 13.87 -6.26 -4.15
C THR A 46 13.13 -6.85 -2.93
N PRO A 47 13.62 -6.61 -1.70
CA PRO A 47 12.89 -7.06 -0.52
C PRO A 47 11.59 -6.29 -0.33
N THR A 48 10.57 -7.00 0.18
CA THR A 48 9.37 -6.41 0.75
C THR A 48 9.49 -6.34 2.26
N ALA A 49 8.95 -5.29 2.88
CA ALA A 49 9.01 -5.14 4.33
C ALA A 49 8.18 -6.20 5.04
N ALA A 50 6.93 -6.38 4.61
CA ALA A 50 6.04 -7.42 5.08
C ALA A 50 6.32 -8.76 4.39
N ALA A 51 5.93 -9.87 5.02
CA ALA A 51 6.09 -11.20 4.44
C ALA A 51 5.05 -11.47 3.36
N ALA A 52 3.79 -11.23 3.66
CA ALA A 52 2.70 -11.40 2.70
C ALA A 52 2.71 -10.29 1.64
N PRO A 53 2.30 -10.59 0.41
CA PRO A 53 1.92 -11.90 -0.11
C PRO A 53 3.09 -12.73 -0.67
N PHE A 54 4.32 -12.21 -0.68
CA PHE A 54 5.39 -12.80 -1.49
C PHE A 54 6.22 -13.87 -0.79
N TYR A 55 6.30 -13.88 0.54
CA TYR A 55 7.06 -14.86 1.33
C TYR A 55 8.46 -15.18 0.76
N GLN A 56 9.19 -14.13 0.36
CA GLN A 56 10.48 -14.25 -0.34
C GLN A 56 11.51 -15.05 0.46
N ASN A 57 12.18 -16.00 -0.21
CA ASN A 57 13.27 -16.77 0.38
C ASN A 57 14.51 -15.88 0.61
N GLY A 58 15.27 -16.19 1.66
CA GLY A 58 16.51 -15.44 1.98
C GLY A 58 16.29 -14.07 2.60
N VAL A 59 15.05 -13.66 2.84
CA VAL A 59 14.70 -12.44 3.56
C VAL A 59 14.38 -12.78 5.02
N LYS A 60 15.15 -12.23 5.94
CA LYS A 60 14.86 -12.34 7.38
C LYS A 60 13.86 -11.27 7.76
N ARG A 61 12.76 -11.64 8.40
CA ARG A 61 11.68 -10.72 8.76
C ARG A 61 11.37 -10.75 10.25
N ARG A 62 10.86 -9.63 10.72
CA ARG A 62 10.35 -9.45 12.08
C ARG A 62 9.20 -8.44 12.03
N SER A 63 8.11 -8.74 12.70
CA SER A 63 7.02 -7.80 12.98
C SER A 63 7.12 -7.30 14.43
N GLU A 64 6.69 -6.07 14.65
CA GLU A 64 6.69 -5.41 15.95
C GLU A 64 5.36 -4.66 16.12
N PHE A 65 4.66 -4.95 17.22
CA PHE A 65 3.39 -4.32 17.56
C PHE A 65 3.58 -3.49 18.84
N GLY A 66 3.51 -2.19 18.70
CA GLY A 66 3.57 -1.23 19.81
C GLY A 66 2.19 -0.68 20.17
N PRO A 67 2.10 0.16 21.19
CA PRO A 67 0.83 0.74 21.65
C PRO A 67 0.22 1.73 20.64
N ASP A 68 1.03 2.30 19.74
CA ASP A 68 0.64 3.32 18.76
C ASP A 68 1.26 3.12 17.38
N PHE A 69 1.88 1.96 17.14
CA PHE A 69 2.47 1.64 15.84
C PHE A 69 2.49 0.14 15.56
N VAL A 70 2.60 -0.19 14.28
CA VAL A 70 2.99 -1.51 13.79
C VAL A 70 4.18 -1.34 12.86
N ALA A 71 5.19 -2.19 12.97
CA ALA A 71 6.35 -2.16 12.11
C ALA A 71 6.73 -3.54 11.57
N TYR A 72 7.09 -3.57 10.30
CA TYR A 72 7.63 -4.74 9.62
C TYR A 72 9.07 -4.46 9.23
N HIS A 73 9.95 -5.39 9.57
CA HIS A 73 11.37 -5.29 9.29
C HIS A 73 11.78 -6.44 8.38
N ALA A 74 12.57 -6.14 7.37
CA ALA A 74 13.14 -7.11 6.46
C ALA A 74 14.63 -6.85 6.27
N ASP A 75 15.41 -7.93 6.30
CA ASP A 75 16.84 -7.92 6.00
C ASP A 75 17.15 -8.92 4.89
N GLN A 76 17.71 -8.44 3.79
CA GLN A 76 18.19 -9.24 2.67
C GLN A 76 19.60 -8.82 2.29
N GLY A 77 20.59 -9.68 2.56
CA GLY A 77 21.98 -9.36 2.34
C GLY A 77 22.38 -8.07 3.08
N ASN A 78 22.78 -7.06 2.31
CA ASN A 78 23.20 -5.76 2.84
C ASN A 78 22.08 -4.70 2.86
N ILE A 79 20.85 -5.09 2.60
CA ILE A 79 19.70 -4.20 2.61
C ILE A 79 18.87 -4.44 3.86
N GLY A 80 18.58 -3.38 4.60
CA GLY A 80 17.57 -3.38 5.65
C GLY A 80 16.40 -2.50 5.24
N LEU A 81 15.21 -2.98 5.46
CA LEU A 81 13.97 -2.25 5.19
C LEU A 81 13.08 -2.27 6.43
N THR A 82 12.55 -1.12 6.80
CA THR A 82 11.54 -1.01 7.85
C THR A 82 10.36 -0.24 7.29
N GLN A 83 9.17 -0.78 7.43
CA GLN A 83 7.90 -0.11 7.15
C GLN A 83 7.15 0.01 8.47
N ARG A 84 6.90 1.24 8.92
CA ARG A 84 6.22 1.52 10.18
C ARG A 84 4.95 2.31 9.93
N PHE A 85 3.86 1.86 10.51
CA PHE A 85 2.55 2.50 10.45
C PHE A 85 2.20 3.14 11.79
N SER A 86 1.60 4.31 11.74
CA SER A 86 1.01 4.97 12.90
C SER A 86 -0.17 5.84 12.47
N ILE A 87 -1.19 5.94 13.33
CA ILE A 87 -2.37 6.79 13.08
C ILE A 87 -2.25 8.05 13.93
N ASP A 88 -2.52 9.19 13.33
CA ASP A 88 -2.61 10.46 14.05
C ASP A 88 -3.80 10.43 15.01
N ARG A 89 -3.61 10.97 16.23
CA ARG A 89 -4.64 10.95 17.27
C ARG A 89 -5.72 12.02 17.08
N THR A 90 -5.43 13.04 16.28
CA THR A 90 -6.27 14.24 16.13
C THR A 90 -6.90 14.36 14.75
N ALA A 91 -6.36 13.65 13.76
CA ALA A 91 -6.82 13.69 12.38
C ALA A 91 -6.92 12.26 11.80
N PRO A 92 -7.79 12.03 10.82
CA PRO A 92 -7.88 10.73 10.13
C PRO A 92 -6.72 10.57 9.15
N VAL A 93 -5.51 10.58 9.65
CA VAL A 93 -4.27 10.47 8.89
C VAL A 93 -3.47 9.28 9.38
N GLU A 94 -3.11 8.41 8.46
CA GLU A 94 -2.10 7.38 8.68
C GLU A 94 -0.76 7.85 8.12
N ARG A 95 0.31 7.57 8.85
CA ARG A 95 1.69 7.73 8.40
C ARG A 95 2.31 6.36 8.21
N CYS A 96 2.83 6.13 7.00
CA CYS A 96 3.66 4.98 6.67
C CYS A 96 5.11 5.48 6.50
N GLU A 97 5.94 5.25 7.49
CA GLU A 97 7.36 5.58 7.44
C GLU A 97 8.14 4.42 6.85
N LEU A 98 8.93 4.70 5.80
CA LEU A 98 9.79 3.72 5.17
C LEU A 98 11.25 4.08 5.38
N ILE A 99 11.99 3.20 6.06
CA ILE A 99 13.41 3.36 6.35
C ILE A 99 14.19 2.32 5.54
N VAL A 100 15.02 2.80 4.61
CA VAL A 100 15.90 1.97 3.79
C VAL A 100 17.32 2.10 4.31
N ARG A 101 17.96 0.97 4.61
CA ARG A 101 19.35 0.91 5.07
C ARG A 101 20.21 0.18 4.05
N ASN A 102 21.13 0.91 3.44
CA ASN A 102 22.21 0.34 2.66
C ASN A 102 23.43 0.10 3.58
N ARG A 103 23.78 -1.15 3.80
CA ARG A 103 24.93 -1.55 4.65
C ARG A 103 26.21 -1.80 3.83
N THR A 104 26.18 -1.51 2.52
CA THR A 104 27.39 -1.54 1.70
C THR A 104 28.21 -0.26 1.89
N ALA A 105 29.48 -0.29 1.57
CA ALA A 105 30.35 0.90 1.54
C ALA A 105 30.09 1.80 0.31
N LEU A 106 29.28 1.32 -0.66
CA LEU A 106 29.03 2.00 -1.92
C LEU A 106 27.73 2.81 -1.86
N LYS A 107 27.73 3.98 -2.49
CA LYS A 107 26.50 4.73 -2.75
C LYS A 107 25.66 3.97 -3.79
N ALA A 108 24.38 3.88 -3.57
CA ALA A 108 23.45 3.27 -4.50
C ALA A 108 22.14 4.04 -4.52
N VAL A 109 21.47 4.00 -5.65
CA VAL A 109 20.11 4.56 -5.82
C VAL A 109 19.12 3.48 -5.41
N ALA A 110 18.19 3.84 -4.53
CA ALA A 110 17.07 3.01 -4.15
C ALA A 110 15.81 3.48 -4.88
N GLN A 111 15.08 2.54 -5.48
CA GLN A 111 13.73 2.77 -5.97
C GLN A 111 12.75 2.20 -4.93
N VAL A 112 11.75 2.98 -4.57
CA VAL A 112 10.73 2.62 -3.59
C VAL A 112 9.41 2.45 -4.29
N LEU A 113 8.71 1.36 -4.00
CA LEU A 113 7.34 1.12 -4.42
C LEU A 113 6.44 1.03 -3.18
N ILE A 114 5.36 1.80 -3.17
CA ILE A 114 4.24 1.63 -2.26
C ILE A 114 3.03 1.23 -3.10
N TYR A 115 2.39 0.13 -2.72
CA TYR A 115 1.20 -0.38 -3.40
C TYR A 115 0.08 -0.66 -2.40
N PHE A 116 -1.13 -0.28 -2.76
CA PHE A 116 -2.36 -0.65 -2.07
C PHE A 116 -3.55 -0.61 -3.03
N GLU A 117 -4.63 -1.25 -2.66
CA GLU A 117 -5.87 -1.29 -3.46
C GLU A 117 -6.97 -0.47 -2.76
N PRO A 118 -7.34 0.72 -3.31
CA PRO A 118 -8.42 1.52 -2.77
C PRO A 118 -9.78 0.87 -3.09
N VAL A 119 -10.66 0.82 -2.11
CA VAL A 119 -12.02 0.24 -2.25
C VAL A 119 -13.10 1.28 -1.97
N LEU A 120 -12.96 2.05 -0.91
CA LEU A 120 -13.86 3.15 -0.51
C LEU A 120 -15.33 2.71 -0.44
N ALA A 121 -15.60 1.52 0.12
CA ALA A 121 -16.92 0.94 0.21
C ALA A 121 -17.09 0.16 1.52
N ARG A 122 -18.33 -0.11 1.88
CA ARG A 122 -18.63 -1.12 2.89
C ARG A 122 -18.22 -2.50 2.40
N ASP A 123 -17.77 -3.35 3.30
CA ASP A 123 -17.36 -4.72 2.98
C ASP A 123 -18.48 -5.50 2.25
N SER A 124 -19.70 -5.41 2.74
CA SER A 124 -20.87 -6.06 2.11
C SER A 124 -21.10 -5.64 0.66
N ASP A 125 -20.91 -4.34 0.38
CA ASP A 125 -21.14 -3.77 -0.96
C ASP A 125 -20.03 -4.18 -1.92
N TYR A 126 -18.79 -4.25 -1.40
CA TYR A 126 -17.65 -4.71 -2.18
C TYR A 126 -17.71 -6.21 -2.43
N ALA A 127 -17.99 -7.02 -1.41
CA ALA A 127 -18.05 -8.48 -1.50
C ALA A 127 -19.13 -9.00 -2.44
N ALA A 128 -20.26 -8.27 -2.56
CA ALA A 128 -21.34 -8.66 -3.47
C ALA A 128 -20.91 -8.66 -4.94
N HIS A 129 -20.15 -7.65 -5.38
CA HIS A 129 -19.69 -7.52 -6.77
C HIS A 129 -18.35 -6.78 -6.85
N PRO A 130 -17.21 -7.42 -6.53
CA PRO A 130 -15.91 -6.74 -6.44
C PRO A 130 -15.47 -6.05 -7.73
N ALA A 131 -15.61 -6.73 -8.87
CA ALA A 131 -15.25 -6.18 -10.17
C ALA A 131 -16.05 -4.93 -10.55
N PHE A 132 -17.37 -5.00 -10.31
CA PHE A 132 -18.25 -3.87 -10.55
C PHE A 132 -17.97 -2.72 -9.57
N SER A 133 -17.66 -3.03 -8.32
CA SER A 133 -17.33 -2.04 -7.30
C SER A 133 -16.13 -1.17 -7.69
N LYS A 134 -15.12 -1.76 -8.34
CA LYS A 134 -13.91 -1.04 -8.80
C LYS A 134 -14.20 0.03 -9.85
N LEU A 135 -15.25 -0.11 -10.66
CA LEU A 135 -15.62 0.86 -11.69
C LEU A 135 -16.03 2.22 -11.12
N PHE A 136 -16.39 2.26 -9.86
CA PHE A 136 -16.80 3.50 -9.19
C PHE A 136 -15.65 4.25 -8.51
N VAL A 137 -14.47 3.64 -8.40
CA VAL A 137 -13.29 4.29 -7.82
C VAL A 137 -12.48 4.90 -8.95
N THR A 138 -12.25 6.20 -8.85
CA THR A 138 -11.34 6.95 -9.73
C THR A 138 -10.18 7.49 -8.91
N GLY A 139 -9.00 7.61 -9.52
CA GLY A 139 -7.84 8.21 -8.89
C GLY A 139 -7.29 9.29 -9.78
N GLU A 140 -6.95 10.44 -9.21
CA GLU A 140 -6.36 11.57 -9.90
C GLU A 140 -5.21 12.13 -9.08
N ARG A 141 -4.15 12.59 -9.76
CA ARG A 141 -3.06 13.30 -9.10
C ARG A 141 -3.49 14.74 -8.83
N ASP A 142 -3.34 15.17 -7.58
CA ASP A 142 -3.43 16.57 -7.20
C ASP A 142 -2.00 17.15 -7.11
N PRO A 143 -1.58 17.97 -8.07
CA PRO A 143 -0.23 18.57 -8.06
C PRO A 143 -0.02 19.57 -6.93
N ALA A 144 -1.10 20.18 -6.42
CA ALA A 144 -1.01 21.18 -5.36
C ALA A 144 -0.77 20.51 -3.99
N ALA A 145 -1.38 19.35 -3.78
CA ALA A 145 -1.17 18.54 -2.58
C ALA A 145 0.01 17.56 -2.70
N ASP A 146 0.61 17.43 -3.90
CA ASP A 146 1.58 16.39 -4.25
C ASP A 146 1.11 14.99 -3.81
N ALA A 147 -0.13 14.67 -4.15
CA ALA A 147 -0.83 13.48 -3.71
C ALA A 147 -1.68 12.88 -4.83
N VAL A 148 -2.09 11.63 -4.63
CA VAL A 148 -3.14 10.98 -5.42
C VAL A 148 -4.41 10.96 -4.59
N VAL A 149 -5.50 11.43 -5.18
CA VAL A 149 -6.82 11.43 -4.56
C VAL A 149 -7.66 10.36 -5.23
N PHE A 150 -8.08 9.38 -4.43
CA PHE A 150 -9.03 8.36 -4.85
C PHE A 150 -10.41 8.76 -4.38
N VAL A 151 -11.40 8.72 -5.28
CA VAL A 151 -12.78 9.08 -4.99
C VAL A 151 -13.70 7.98 -5.47
N ARG A 152 -14.66 7.59 -4.61
CA ARG A 152 -15.74 6.70 -5.04
C ARG A 152 -16.95 7.51 -5.44
N ARG A 153 -17.41 7.35 -6.68
CA ARG A 153 -18.65 7.96 -7.18
C ARG A 153 -19.86 7.28 -6.53
N ARG A 154 -20.83 8.08 -6.07
CA ARG A 154 -22.12 7.57 -5.60
C ARG A 154 -23.05 7.35 -6.77
N ARG A 155 -23.91 6.32 -6.68
CA ARG A 155 -24.93 6.02 -7.72
C ARG A 155 -25.94 7.15 -7.89
N GLU A 156 -26.29 7.82 -6.80
CA GLU A 156 -27.29 8.89 -6.77
C GLU A 156 -26.68 10.28 -7.00
N GLY A 157 -25.41 10.34 -7.36
CA GLY A 157 -24.66 11.59 -7.46
C GLY A 157 -24.19 12.11 -6.10
N GLY A 158 -23.39 13.18 -6.13
CA GLY A 158 -22.79 13.80 -4.94
C GLY A 158 -21.44 13.23 -4.58
N GLU A 159 -20.83 13.83 -3.54
CA GLU A 159 -19.51 13.45 -3.07
C GLU A 159 -19.54 12.11 -2.33
N GLY A 160 -18.63 11.24 -2.70
CA GLY A 160 -18.43 9.94 -2.06
C GLY A 160 -17.24 9.98 -1.09
N PRO A 161 -16.95 8.84 -0.45
CA PRO A 161 -15.74 8.73 0.34
C PRO A 161 -14.50 8.92 -0.53
N CYS A 162 -13.47 9.56 0.03
CA CYS A 162 -12.19 9.77 -0.63
C CYS A 162 -11.04 9.27 0.24
N LEU A 163 -9.94 8.91 -0.42
CA LEU A 163 -8.66 8.56 0.19
C LEU A 163 -7.59 9.36 -0.52
N CYS A 164 -6.79 10.10 0.25
CA CYS A 164 -5.66 10.85 -0.27
C CYS A 164 -4.37 10.14 0.15
N ALA A 165 -3.47 9.91 -0.81
CA ALA A 165 -2.17 9.30 -0.56
C ALA A 165 -1.06 10.12 -1.22
N GLY A 166 -0.01 10.44 -0.46
CA GLY A 166 1.12 11.20 -0.96
C GLY A 166 2.39 10.87 -0.19
N PHE A 167 3.52 11.35 -0.70
CA PHE A 167 4.81 11.24 -0.04
C PHE A 167 5.14 12.54 0.70
N ALA A 168 5.45 12.44 1.97
CA ALA A 168 6.03 13.54 2.72
C ALA A 168 7.54 13.55 2.49
N GLY A 169 8.01 14.26 1.48
CA GLY A 169 9.41 14.35 1.10
C GLY A 169 9.63 15.42 0.04
N ARG A 170 10.91 15.71 -0.26
CA ARG A 170 11.27 16.72 -1.27
C ARG A 170 11.52 16.15 -2.66
N GLU A 171 11.46 14.84 -2.81
CA GLU A 171 11.70 14.17 -4.09
C GLU A 171 10.37 13.93 -4.80
N ALA A 172 10.35 14.23 -6.11
CA ALA A 172 9.21 13.93 -6.94
C ALA A 172 8.94 12.42 -6.97
N PHE A 173 7.69 12.02 -6.87
CA PHE A 173 7.29 10.64 -7.04
C PHE A 173 6.45 10.47 -8.30
N GLU A 174 6.55 9.30 -8.90
CA GLU A 174 5.68 8.89 -9.98
C GLU A 174 4.57 8.02 -9.43
N CYS A 175 3.37 8.26 -9.89
CA CYS A 175 2.19 7.53 -9.51
C CYS A 175 1.62 6.82 -10.74
N GLY A 176 1.39 5.53 -10.63
CA GLY A 176 0.72 4.73 -11.63
C GLY A 176 -0.60 4.17 -11.11
N LEU A 177 -1.66 4.35 -11.87
CA LEU A 177 -2.96 3.73 -11.59
C LEU A 177 -3.17 2.59 -12.57
N ARG A 178 -3.28 1.36 -12.07
CA ARG A 178 -3.64 0.21 -12.89
C ARG A 178 -5.14 -0.05 -12.74
N ARG A 179 -5.85 -0.01 -13.86
CA ARG A 179 -7.26 -0.41 -13.96
C ARG A 179 -7.46 -1.86 -14.40
N GLU A 180 -6.44 -2.46 -15.00
CA GLU A 180 -6.58 -3.69 -15.81
C GLU A 180 -6.36 -4.98 -15.01
N ASP A 181 -5.66 -4.95 -13.89
CA ASP A 181 -5.41 -6.16 -13.10
C ASP A 181 -6.59 -6.44 -12.17
N MET A 182 -7.61 -7.04 -12.75
CA MET A 182 -8.76 -7.61 -12.03
C MET A 182 -8.42 -8.95 -11.37
N THR A 183 -7.22 -9.47 -11.58
CA THR A 183 -6.77 -10.74 -10.99
C THR A 183 -6.47 -10.59 -9.50
N PRO A 184 -6.86 -11.58 -8.70
CA PRO A 184 -6.44 -11.61 -7.30
C PRO A 184 -4.91 -11.72 -7.25
N TYR A 185 -4.36 -10.96 -6.43
CA TYR A 185 -3.03 -10.67 -6.00
C TYR A 185 -1.80 -11.52 -6.38
N PRO A 186 -1.72 -12.80 -6.71
CA PRO A 186 -0.41 -13.42 -6.93
C PRO A 186 0.26 -13.08 -8.25
N ASP A 187 -0.48 -13.00 -9.34
CA ASP A 187 0.14 -12.99 -10.68
C ASP A 187 0.57 -11.60 -11.19
N GLY A 188 -0.04 -10.53 -10.69
CA GLY A 188 0.29 -9.15 -11.10
C GLY A 188 1.44 -8.51 -10.33
N LEU A 189 1.65 -8.89 -9.08
CA LEU A 189 2.63 -8.26 -8.19
C LEU A 189 4.06 -8.74 -8.38
N GLU A 190 4.28 -9.96 -8.85
CA GLU A 190 5.63 -10.39 -9.25
C GLU A 190 6.18 -9.51 -10.37
N ASN A 191 5.31 -9.07 -11.28
CA ASN A 191 5.66 -8.10 -12.31
C ASN A 191 5.89 -6.68 -11.74
N LEU A 192 5.22 -6.31 -10.65
CA LEU A 192 5.49 -5.04 -9.96
C LEU A 192 6.87 -5.03 -9.29
N LEU A 193 7.36 -6.16 -8.81
CA LEU A 193 8.72 -6.25 -8.25
C LEU A 193 9.83 -6.23 -9.31
N GLN A 194 9.50 -6.42 -10.59
CA GLN A 194 10.40 -6.27 -11.74
C GLN A 194 10.38 -4.86 -12.34
N PHE A 195 9.76 -3.91 -11.67
CA PHE A 195 9.52 -2.57 -12.22
C PHE A 195 10.79 -1.86 -12.67
N ASP A 196 10.81 -1.55 -13.94
CA ASP A 196 11.44 -0.36 -14.50
C ASP A 196 10.31 0.64 -14.67
N ALA A 197 10.41 1.82 -14.09
CA ALA A 197 9.43 2.90 -14.04
C ALA A 197 8.02 2.56 -14.56
N LEU A 198 7.03 2.45 -13.67
CA LEU A 198 5.65 2.19 -14.09
C LEU A 198 5.24 3.23 -15.14
N PRO A 199 4.78 2.83 -16.32
CA PRO A 199 4.32 3.80 -17.29
C PRO A 199 3.12 4.55 -16.70
N PHE A 200 3.27 5.85 -16.56
CA PHE A 200 2.19 6.74 -16.20
C PHE A 200 1.24 6.85 -17.40
N ASN A 201 0.15 6.12 -17.39
CA ASN A 201 -0.96 6.36 -18.29
C ASN A 201 -1.91 7.35 -17.61
N GLY A 202 -1.55 8.63 -17.70
CA GLY A 202 -2.47 9.72 -17.42
C GLY A 202 -3.53 9.73 -18.50
N GLY A 203 -4.76 9.37 -18.19
CA GLY A 203 -5.92 9.49 -19.03
C GLY A 203 -7.04 10.13 -18.25
#